data_09848cd0224dd81d6b7ab4a7deefde9c
#
_entry.id   09848cd0224dd81d6b7ab4a7deefde9c
#
_cell.length_a   1.000
_cell.length_b   1.000
_cell.length_c   1.000
_cell.angle_alpha   90.00
_cell.angle_beta   90.00
_cell.angle_gamma   90.00
#
_symmetry.space_group_name_H-M   'P 1'
#
loop_
_entity.id
_entity.type
_entity.pdbx_description
1 polymer ?
#
loop_
_entity_poly.entity_id
_entity_poly.type
_entity_poly.pdbx_seq_one_letter_code
_entity_poly.pdbx_strand_id
1 'polypeptide(L)' 'MTSFQYTETKYMLTVQETARVLGVSAHTVYRLIRLGDLSAVKISQRRKVIKAEELEKYINRK' A
#
# COMPACT_ATOMS: atom_id res chain seq x y z
N MET A 1 -2.33 -10.16 21.62
CA MET A 1 -1.25 -9.99 21.12
C MET A 1 -1.20 -10.11 19.70
N THR A 2 -1.46 -11.14 19.27
CA THR A 2 -1.56 -11.32 17.87
C THR A 2 -2.55 -10.40 17.25
N SER A 3 -3.65 -10.17 17.92
CA SER A 3 -4.68 -9.33 17.35
C SER A 3 -4.20 -7.91 17.17
N PHE A 4 -3.29 -7.48 18.01
CA PHE A 4 -2.76 -6.16 17.90
C PHE A 4 -1.92 -6.00 16.62
N GLN A 5 -1.02 -6.93 16.39
CA GLN A 5 -0.22 -6.92 15.21
C GLN A 5 -1.06 -7.07 13.97
N TYR A 6 -2.06 -7.88 14.10
CA TYR A 6 -2.96 -8.10 13.02
C TYR A 6 -3.65 -6.82 12.61
N THR A 7 -4.04 -6.04 13.60
CA THR A 7 -4.70 -4.78 13.34
C THR A 7 -3.79 -3.84 12.58
N GLU A 8 -2.54 -3.79 12.97
CA GLU A 8 -1.59 -2.96 12.28
C GLU A 8 -1.43 -3.37 10.84
N THR A 9 -1.37 -4.66 10.63
CA THR A 9 -1.21 -5.19 9.30
C THR A 9 -2.42 -4.83 8.44
N LYS A 10 -3.57 -4.76 9.05
CA LYS A 10 -4.77 -4.40 8.35
C LYS A 10 -4.71 -2.99 7.79
N TYR A 11 -4.05 -2.11 8.51
CA TYR A 11 -4.01 -0.73 8.09
C TYR A 11 -2.85 -0.41 7.18
N MET A 12 -1.96 -1.35 6.99
CA MET A 12 -0.81 -1.12 6.13
C MET A 12 -0.60 -2.33 5.24
N LEU A 13 -0.37 -2.06 3.97
CA LEU A 13 -0.21 -3.10 2.97
C LEU A 13 1.17 -3.00 2.36
N THR A 14 1.75 -4.16 2.08
CA THR A 14 3.00 -4.15 1.34
C THR A 14 2.71 -3.76 -0.10
N VAL A 15 3.75 -3.45 -0.85
CA VAL A 15 3.58 -3.13 -2.25
C VAL A 15 2.96 -4.31 -2.99
N GLN A 16 3.37 -5.52 -2.64
CA GLN A 16 2.84 -6.69 -3.32
C GLN A 16 1.38 -6.93 -2.98
N GLU A 17 1.02 -6.69 -1.73
CA GLU A 17 -0.39 -6.82 -1.35
C GLU A 17 -1.24 -5.78 -2.06
N THR A 18 -0.72 -4.57 -2.16
CA THR A 18 -1.42 -3.51 -2.87
C THR A 18 -1.60 -3.87 -4.33
N ALA A 19 -0.56 -4.43 -4.94
CA ALA A 19 -0.64 -4.83 -6.33
C ALA A 19 -1.74 -5.88 -6.51
N ARG A 20 -1.83 -6.79 -5.57
CA ARG A 20 -2.84 -7.83 -5.64
C ARG A 20 -4.24 -7.26 -5.54
N VAL A 21 -4.43 -6.33 -4.64
CA VAL A 21 -5.73 -5.70 -4.47
C VAL A 21 -6.13 -4.95 -5.74
N LEU A 22 -5.18 -4.27 -6.36
CA LEU A 22 -5.47 -3.49 -7.56
C LEU A 22 -5.47 -4.33 -8.83
N GLY A 23 -4.97 -5.55 -8.76
CA GLY A 23 -4.91 -6.40 -9.93
C GLY A 23 -3.83 -5.97 -10.91
N VAL A 24 -2.74 -5.42 -10.41
CA VAL A 24 -1.65 -4.97 -11.27
C VAL A 24 -0.35 -5.54 -10.74
N SER A 25 0.74 -5.27 -11.43
CA SER A 25 2.04 -5.74 -11.00
C SER A 25 2.61 -4.82 -9.93
N ALA A 26 3.56 -5.34 -9.16
CA ALA A 26 4.23 -4.51 -8.17
C ALA A 26 4.94 -3.33 -8.84
N HIS A 27 5.45 -3.56 -10.04
CA HIS A 27 6.10 -2.49 -10.80
C HIS A 27 5.13 -1.33 -11.03
N THR A 28 3.89 -1.65 -11.35
CA THR A 28 2.88 -0.63 -11.56
C THR A 28 2.60 0.13 -10.26
N VAL A 29 2.58 -0.58 -9.13
CA VAL A 29 2.37 0.09 -7.85
C VAL A 29 3.49 1.07 -7.57
N TYR A 30 4.74 0.68 -7.80
CA TYR A 30 5.86 1.59 -7.61
C TYR A 30 5.73 2.81 -8.51
N ARG A 31 5.25 2.61 -9.71
CA ARG A 31 5.05 3.70 -10.63
C ARG A 31 4.00 4.66 -10.12
N LEU A 32 2.89 4.14 -9.58
CA LEU A 32 1.85 4.98 -9.03
C LEU A 32 2.36 5.80 -7.85
N ILE A 33 3.22 5.19 -7.04
CA ILE A 33 3.83 5.89 -5.93
C ILE A 33 4.71 7.02 -6.44
N ARG A 34 5.50 6.72 -7.46
CA ARG A 34 6.40 7.73 -8.00
C ARG A 34 5.67 8.88 -8.63
N LEU A 35 4.52 8.60 -9.25
CA LEU A 35 3.71 9.63 -9.88
C LEU A 35 2.88 10.42 -8.88
N GLY A 36 2.85 9.98 -7.64
CA GLY A 36 2.07 10.68 -6.64
C GLY A 36 0.62 10.25 -6.54
N ASP A 37 0.24 9.23 -7.30
CA ASP A 37 -1.14 8.75 -7.25
C ASP A 37 -1.42 7.91 -6.02
N LEU A 38 -0.38 7.27 -5.49
CA LEU A 38 -0.49 6.51 -4.26
C LEU A 38 0.57 7.02 -3.30
N SER A 39 0.17 7.20 -2.04
CA SER A 39 1.11 7.61 -1.01
C SER A 39 1.66 6.38 -0.33
N ALA A 40 2.95 6.36 -0.11
CA ALA A 40 3.60 5.26 0.56
C ALA A 40 4.41 5.78 1.73
N VAL A 41 4.55 4.95 2.75
CA VAL A 41 5.37 5.27 3.89
C VAL A 41 6.63 4.42 3.79
N LYS A 42 7.76 5.08 3.85
CA LYS A 42 9.03 4.38 3.77
C LYS A 42 9.42 3.91 5.16
N ILE A 43 9.44 2.61 5.36
CA ILE A 43 9.81 2.04 6.64
C ILE A 43 11.33 1.92 6.75
N SER A 44 11.97 1.54 5.67
CA SER A 44 13.41 1.41 5.63
C SER A 44 13.85 1.70 4.21
N GLN A 45 15.12 1.63 3.96
CA GLN A 45 15.63 1.94 2.64
C GLN A 45 15.02 1.08 1.55
N ARG A 46 14.61 -0.13 1.92
CA ARG A 46 14.10 -1.05 0.91
C ARG A 46 12.63 -1.39 1.10
N ARG A 47 12.02 -0.86 2.14
CA ARG A 47 10.67 -1.24 2.44
C ARG A 47 9.73 -0.07 2.43
N LYS A 48 8.67 -0.21 1.68
CA LYS A 48 7.60 0.77 1.67
C LYS A 48 6.29 0.05 1.92
N VAL A 49 5.39 0.74 2.59
CA VAL A 49 4.06 0.21 2.80
C VAL A 49 3.06 1.27 2.40
N ILE A 50 1.87 0.85 2.06
CA ILE A 50 0.80 1.75 1.67
C ILE A 50 -0.28 1.66 2.73
N LYS A 51 -0.70 2.80 3.25
CA LYS A 51 -1.79 2.79 4.21
C LYS A 51 -3.06 2.38 3.52
N ALA A 52 -3.83 1.53 4.20
CA ALA A 52 -5.06 1.05 3.61
C ALA A 52 -5.98 2.20 3.24
N GLU A 53 -6.02 3.24 4.06
CA GLU A 53 -6.90 4.36 3.76
C GLU A 53 -6.44 5.12 2.53
N GLU A 54 -5.16 5.16 2.26
CA GLU A 54 -4.67 5.79 1.04
C GLU A 54 -5.05 4.98 -0.18
N LEU A 55 -5.00 3.68 -0.05
CA LEU A 55 -5.41 2.82 -1.14
C LEU A 55 -6.89 2.98 -1.41
N GLU A 56 -7.68 3.07 -0.35
CA GLU A 56 -9.11 3.28 -0.49
C GLU A 56 -9.41 4.58 -1.21
N LYS A 57 -8.69 5.63 -0.88
CA LYS A 57 -8.87 6.89 -1.55
C LYS A 57 -8.58 6.79 -3.03
N TYR A 58 -7.53 6.07 -3.35
CA TYR A 58 -7.17 5.91 -4.75
C TYR A 58 -8.28 5.17 -5.51
N ILE A 59 -8.79 4.12 -4.91
CA ILE A 59 -9.85 3.33 -5.55
C ILE A 59 -11.10 4.15 -5.70
N ASN A 60 -11.44 4.94 -4.70
CA ASN A 60 -12.69 5.69 -4.71
C ASN A 60 -12.63 6.96 -5.56
N ARG A 61 -11.46 7.32 -6.00
CA ARG A 61 -11.34 8.48 -6.88
C ARG A 61 -12.01 8.26 -8.21
N LYS A 62 -12.08 7.02 -8.58
CA LYS A 62 -12.73 6.72 -9.84
C LYS A 62 -14.22 6.72 -9.67
#